data_0a6704551f7e8eca7c1878f4a6044bc5
#
_entry.id   0a6704551f7e8eca7c1878f4a6044bc5
#
_cell.length_a   1.000
_cell.length_b   1.000
_cell.length_c   1.000
_cell.angle_alpha   90.00
_cell.angle_beta   90.00
_cell.angle_gamma   90.00
#
_symmetry.space_group_name_H-M   'P 1'
#
loop_
_entity.id
_entity.type
_entity.pdbx_description
1 polymer ?
#
loop_
_entity_poly.entity_id
_entity_poly.type
_entity_poly.pdbx_seq_one_letter_code
_entity_poly.pdbx_strand_id
1 'polypeptide(L)'
;MMWILTAIFQAIGQAFTWVFPVSESGHSVIFHNFSGRFTNACSQLTGVIHIGIAIGLFIAFYKLFISLFKNFFATWNDIFHKRLDLKNIPPQREFMFMTILSFVFFIVYAIPAGKYGNVYMLFNRTSHNKTILGEGVCIALLGVLLIVTNSLINSNRNKLPNWANAVILGLIGFLALPTGGCSFMGAIFAFMILLGMSQKHAIRYA
;
A
#
# COMPACT_ATOMS: atom_id res chain seq x y z
N MET A 1 -33.87 -3.93 -2.06
CA MET A 1 -33.29 -3.59 -3.37
C MET A 1 -32.23 -2.48 -3.25
N MET A 2 -32.49 -1.34 -2.62
CA MET A 2 -31.51 -0.25 -2.43
C MET A 2 -30.22 -0.67 -1.69
N TRP A 3 -30.26 -1.61 -0.76
CA TRP A 3 -29.07 -2.08 -0.02
C TRP A 3 -28.05 -2.79 -0.92
N ILE A 4 -28.52 -3.63 -1.83
CA ILE A 4 -27.67 -4.37 -2.77
C ILE A 4 -26.96 -3.40 -3.72
N LEU A 5 -27.71 -2.42 -4.25
CA LEU A 5 -27.16 -1.40 -5.13
C LEU A 5 -26.06 -0.58 -4.42
N THR A 6 -26.32 -0.13 -3.19
CA THR A 6 -25.34 0.60 -2.39
C THR A 6 -24.09 -0.24 -2.13
N ALA A 7 -24.25 -1.54 -1.82
CA ALA A 7 -23.12 -2.44 -1.61
C ALA A 7 -22.28 -2.64 -2.88
N ILE A 8 -22.94 -2.75 -4.05
CA ILE A 8 -22.26 -2.87 -5.34
C ILE A 8 -21.47 -1.59 -5.66
N PHE A 9 -22.07 -0.40 -5.50
CA PHE A 9 -21.38 0.87 -5.72
C PHE A 9 -20.22 1.06 -4.76
N GLN A 10 -20.38 0.70 -3.50
CA GLN A 10 -19.28 0.71 -2.52
C GLN A 10 -18.15 -0.22 -2.93
N ALA A 11 -18.46 -1.46 -3.34
CA ALA A 11 -17.46 -2.43 -3.76
C ALA A 11 -16.67 -1.95 -4.99
N ILE A 12 -17.37 -1.42 -5.99
CA ILE A 12 -16.71 -0.86 -7.19
C ILE A 12 -15.84 0.34 -6.79
N GLY A 13 -16.38 1.28 -6.01
CA GLY A 13 -15.63 2.46 -5.57
C GLY A 13 -14.38 2.10 -4.79
N GLN A 14 -14.48 1.18 -3.83
CA GLN A 14 -13.32 0.73 -3.05
C GLN A 14 -12.29 0.00 -3.91
N ALA A 15 -12.71 -0.86 -4.84
CA ALA A 15 -11.79 -1.54 -5.76
C ALA A 15 -11.03 -0.55 -6.63
N PHE A 16 -11.70 0.47 -7.16
CA PHE A 16 -11.06 1.54 -7.94
C PHE A 16 -10.06 2.34 -7.10
N THR A 17 -10.46 2.78 -5.92
CA THR A 17 -9.60 3.61 -5.05
C THR A 17 -8.39 2.85 -4.51
N TRP A 18 -8.43 1.52 -4.47
CA TRP A 18 -7.30 0.68 -4.10
C TRP A 18 -6.26 0.56 -5.21
N VAL A 19 -6.70 0.45 -6.47
CA VAL A 19 -5.80 0.29 -7.62
C VAL A 19 -5.20 1.62 -8.07
N PHE A 20 -5.95 2.70 -7.93
CA PHE A 20 -5.47 4.04 -8.26
C PHE A 20 -4.77 4.69 -7.06
N PRO A 21 -3.84 5.63 -7.30
CA PRO A 21 -3.12 6.34 -6.23
C PRO A 21 -4.01 7.36 -5.51
N VAL A 22 -5.23 6.96 -5.14
CA VAL A 22 -6.20 7.77 -4.41
C VAL A 22 -6.55 7.10 -3.09
N SER A 23 -7.02 7.87 -2.10
CA SER A 23 -7.30 7.33 -0.78
C SER A 23 -8.60 6.52 -0.74
N GLU A 24 -8.49 5.22 -0.48
CA GLU A 24 -9.65 4.35 -0.25
C GLU A 24 -10.41 4.75 1.03
N SER A 25 -9.70 4.97 2.14
CA SER A 25 -10.32 5.37 3.42
C SER A 25 -11.04 6.71 3.31
N GLY A 26 -10.45 7.70 2.63
CA GLY A 26 -11.07 8.99 2.41
C GLY A 26 -12.35 8.90 1.58
N HIS A 27 -12.34 8.14 0.49
CA HIS A 27 -13.54 7.93 -0.32
C HIS A 27 -14.61 7.13 0.43
N SER A 28 -14.22 6.16 1.23
CA SER A 28 -15.14 5.40 2.08
C SER A 28 -15.83 6.30 3.10
N VAL A 29 -15.09 7.20 3.78
CA VAL A 29 -15.66 8.18 4.72
C VAL A 29 -16.63 9.13 4.03
N ILE A 30 -16.27 9.64 2.85
CA ILE A 30 -17.15 10.50 2.05
C ILE A 30 -18.43 9.73 1.68
N PHE A 31 -18.30 8.53 1.15
CA PHE A 31 -19.45 7.69 0.77
C PHE A 31 -20.38 7.41 1.95
N HIS A 32 -19.83 7.08 3.12
CA HIS A 32 -20.62 6.83 4.33
C HIS A 32 -21.33 8.09 4.83
N ASN A 33 -20.71 9.25 4.74
CA ASN A 33 -21.36 10.51 5.12
C ASN A 33 -22.54 10.84 4.20
N PHE A 34 -22.38 10.67 2.89
CA PHE A 34 -23.47 10.90 1.94
C PHE A 34 -24.58 9.86 2.02
N SER A 35 -24.26 8.61 2.31
CA SER A 35 -25.23 7.54 2.42
C SER A 35 -25.93 7.47 3.78
N GLY A 36 -25.44 8.21 4.78
CA GLY A 36 -25.94 8.21 6.16
C GLY A 36 -25.74 6.87 6.88
N ARG A 37 -24.84 6.00 6.40
CA ARG A 37 -24.74 4.60 6.84
C ARG A 37 -23.37 4.28 7.41
N PHE A 38 -23.16 4.60 8.68
CA PHE A 38 -22.07 4.05 9.48
C PHE A 38 -22.57 2.82 10.25
N THR A 39 -22.50 1.64 9.66
CA THR A 39 -22.93 0.39 10.32
C THR A 39 -21.80 -0.64 10.33
N ASN A 40 -21.85 -1.56 11.31
CA ASN A 40 -20.93 -2.70 11.38
C ASN A 40 -20.97 -3.57 10.11
N ALA A 41 -22.12 -3.61 9.42
CA ALA A 41 -22.26 -4.29 8.14
C ALA A 41 -21.35 -3.71 7.04
N CYS A 42 -21.12 -2.39 7.04
CA CYS A 42 -20.18 -1.77 6.10
C CYS A 42 -18.74 -2.19 6.35
N SER A 43 -18.36 -2.37 7.62
CA SER A 43 -17.00 -2.85 7.97
C SER A 43 -16.78 -4.30 7.52
N GLN A 44 -17.79 -5.17 7.67
CA GLN A 44 -17.71 -6.56 7.19
C GLN A 44 -17.63 -6.62 5.66
N LEU A 45 -18.43 -5.82 4.96
CA LEU A 45 -18.39 -5.72 3.50
C LEU A 45 -17.02 -5.26 3.01
N THR A 46 -16.42 -4.25 3.65
CA THR A 46 -15.08 -3.77 3.34
C THR A 46 -14.04 -4.90 3.47
N GLY A 47 -14.13 -5.73 4.51
CA GLY A 47 -13.25 -6.89 4.66
C GLY A 47 -13.37 -7.90 3.50
N VAL A 48 -14.59 -8.20 3.07
CA VAL A 48 -14.83 -9.10 1.92
C VAL A 48 -14.30 -8.49 0.62
N ILE A 49 -14.49 -7.19 0.43
CA ILE A 49 -13.98 -6.47 -0.75
C ILE A 49 -12.45 -6.53 -0.79
N HIS A 50 -11.76 -6.32 0.34
CA HIS A 50 -10.30 -6.42 0.41
C HIS A 50 -9.79 -7.82 0.04
N ILE A 51 -10.48 -8.88 0.43
CA ILE A 51 -10.16 -10.24 -0.01
C ILE A 51 -10.28 -10.36 -1.54
N GLY A 52 -11.36 -9.84 -2.12
CA GLY A 52 -11.56 -9.81 -3.57
C GLY A 52 -10.47 -9.03 -4.31
N ILE A 53 -10.09 -7.87 -3.78
CA ILE A 53 -8.99 -7.05 -4.33
C ILE A 53 -7.67 -7.81 -4.26
N ALA A 54 -7.36 -8.46 -3.13
CA ALA A 54 -6.14 -9.25 -2.98
C ALA A 54 -6.06 -10.39 -4.00
N ILE A 55 -7.17 -11.11 -4.24
CA ILE A 55 -7.25 -12.14 -5.27
C ILE A 55 -7.05 -11.53 -6.67
N GLY A 56 -7.70 -10.41 -6.95
CA GLY A 56 -7.56 -9.71 -8.23
C GLY A 56 -6.12 -9.26 -8.50
N LEU A 57 -5.46 -8.69 -7.52
CA LEU A 57 -4.05 -8.30 -7.60
C LEU A 57 -3.13 -9.51 -7.78
N PHE A 58 -3.40 -10.61 -7.07
CA PHE A 58 -2.64 -11.85 -7.24
C PHE A 58 -2.75 -12.38 -8.67
N ILE A 59 -3.95 -12.37 -9.26
CA ILE A 59 -4.17 -12.78 -10.65
C ILE A 59 -3.48 -11.82 -11.62
N ALA A 60 -3.59 -10.50 -11.41
CA ALA A 60 -3.00 -9.50 -12.28
C ALA A 60 -1.46 -9.55 -12.28
N PHE A 61 -0.84 -9.79 -11.12
CA PHE A 61 0.61 -9.80 -10.92
C PHE A 61 1.18 -11.21 -10.67
N TYR A 62 0.51 -12.27 -11.06
CA TYR A 62 0.91 -13.65 -10.75
C TYR A 62 2.36 -13.98 -11.13
N LYS A 63 2.86 -13.44 -12.26
CA LYS A 63 4.25 -13.65 -12.70
C LYS A 63 5.26 -13.04 -11.73
N LEU A 64 4.93 -11.87 -11.18
CA LEU A 64 5.75 -11.21 -10.17
C LEU A 64 5.78 -12.04 -8.87
N PHE A 65 4.60 -12.46 -8.39
CA PHE A 65 4.50 -13.31 -7.20
C PHE A 65 5.26 -14.63 -7.37
N ILE A 66 5.10 -15.33 -8.50
CA ILE A 66 5.86 -16.56 -8.78
C ILE A 66 7.36 -16.28 -8.78
N SER A 67 7.81 -15.17 -9.36
CA SER A 67 9.22 -14.79 -9.34
C SER A 67 9.73 -14.55 -7.92
N LEU A 68 8.97 -13.82 -7.10
CA LEU A 68 9.32 -13.58 -5.69
C LEU A 68 9.43 -14.89 -4.90
N PHE A 69 8.44 -15.78 -5.03
CA PHE A 69 8.47 -17.10 -4.37
C PHE A 69 9.65 -17.95 -4.82
N LYS A 70 9.92 -18.03 -6.13
CA LYS A 70 11.08 -18.78 -6.65
C LYS A 70 12.39 -18.23 -6.09
N ASN A 71 12.57 -16.91 -6.07
CA ASN A 71 13.78 -16.31 -5.54
C ASN A 71 13.89 -16.49 -4.02
N PHE A 72 12.77 -16.50 -3.30
CA PHE A 72 12.74 -16.75 -1.87
C PHE A 72 13.24 -18.17 -1.55
N PHE A 73 12.67 -19.19 -2.19
CA PHE A 73 13.09 -20.57 -1.98
C PHE A 73 14.51 -20.86 -2.47
N ALA A 74 14.92 -20.25 -3.59
CA ALA A 74 16.30 -20.33 -4.07
C ALA A 74 17.28 -19.73 -3.06
N THR A 75 16.95 -18.54 -2.50
CA THR A 75 17.77 -17.92 -1.47
C THR A 75 17.84 -18.75 -0.20
N TRP A 76 16.70 -19.30 0.22
CA TRP A 76 16.64 -20.20 1.36
C TRP A 76 17.56 -21.43 1.17
N ASN A 77 17.50 -22.06 0.00
CA ASN A 77 18.38 -23.18 -0.35
C ASN A 77 19.86 -22.78 -0.35
N ASP A 78 20.20 -21.60 -0.90
CA ASP A 78 21.58 -21.10 -0.94
C ASP A 78 22.12 -20.78 0.46
N ILE A 79 21.27 -20.29 1.38
CA ILE A 79 21.64 -20.09 2.79
C ILE A 79 22.02 -21.41 3.46
N PHE A 80 21.19 -22.45 3.29
CA PHE A 80 21.46 -23.77 3.88
C PHE A 80 22.75 -24.41 3.35
N HIS A 81 23.05 -24.21 2.07
CA HIS A 81 24.25 -24.75 1.44
C HIS A 81 25.45 -23.81 1.51
N LYS A 82 25.37 -22.69 2.24
CA LYS A 82 26.41 -21.65 2.37
C LYS A 82 26.93 -21.13 1.02
N ARG A 83 26.04 -21.07 0.01
CA ARG A 83 26.37 -20.61 -1.36
C ARG A 83 25.92 -19.17 -1.64
N LEU A 84 25.34 -18.49 -0.64
CA LEU A 84 24.82 -17.13 -0.82
C LEU A 84 25.97 -16.12 -0.99
N ASP A 85 26.12 -15.59 -2.20
CA ASP A 85 27.04 -14.50 -2.49
C ASP A 85 26.27 -13.16 -2.45
N LEU A 86 26.49 -12.37 -1.39
CA LEU A 86 25.88 -11.07 -1.22
C LEU A 86 26.49 -9.97 -2.10
N LYS A 87 27.65 -10.23 -2.75
CA LYS A 87 28.32 -9.26 -3.62
C LYS A 87 27.76 -9.29 -5.04
N ASN A 88 27.25 -10.45 -5.49
CA ASN A 88 26.76 -10.67 -6.84
C ASN A 88 25.32 -11.17 -6.83
N ILE A 89 24.39 -10.34 -6.31
CA ILE A 89 22.98 -10.69 -6.21
C ILE A 89 22.28 -10.42 -7.55
N PRO A 90 21.56 -11.41 -8.13
CA PRO A 90 20.74 -11.16 -9.32
C PRO A 90 19.65 -10.10 -9.05
N PRO A 91 19.33 -9.24 -10.04
CA PRO A 91 18.39 -8.11 -9.86
C PRO A 91 17.00 -8.54 -9.33
N GLN A 92 16.51 -9.73 -9.72
CA GLN A 92 15.22 -10.26 -9.23
C GLN A 92 15.28 -10.62 -7.74
N ARG A 93 16.41 -11.12 -7.28
CA ARG A 93 16.65 -11.47 -5.88
C ARG A 93 16.88 -10.21 -5.04
N GLU A 94 17.58 -9.25 -5.59
CA GLU A 94 17.75 -7.94 -4.96
C GLU A 94 16.39 -7.24 -4.75
N PHE A 95 15.53 -7.24 -5.77
CA PHE A 95 14.17 -6.73 -5.67
C PHE A 95 13.36 -7.44 -4.57
N MET A 96 13.47 -8.76 -4.46
CA MET A 96 12.83 -9.53 -3.39
C MET A 96 13.34 -9.10 -2.00
N PHE A 97 14.65 -8.94 -1.81
CA PHE A 97 15.20 -8.50 -0.54
C PHE A 97 14.75 -7.09 -0.17
N MET A 98 14.74 -6.15 -1.13
CA MET A 98 14.23 -4.80 -0.90
C MET A 98 12.75 -4.81 -0.52
N THR A 99 11.94 -5.65 -1.17
CA THR A 99 10.53 -5.84 -0.81
C THR A 99 10.39 -6.35 0.62
N ILE A 100 11.12 -7.40 1.00
CA ILE A 100 11.10 -7.93 2.37
C ILE A 100 11.52 -6.86 3.38
N LEU A 101 12.59 -6.11 3.10
CA LEU A 101 13.08 -5.04 3.96
C LEU A 101 12.02 -3.95 4.18
N SER A 102 11.29 -3.57 3.13
CA SER A 102 10.18 -2.61 3.27
C SER A 102 9.06 -3.13 4.15
N PHE A 103 8.80 -4.45 4.12
CA PHE A 103 7.77 -5.07 4.94
C PHE A 103 8.16 -5.23 6.42
N VAL A 104 9.44 -5.18 6.78
CA VAL A 104 9.88 -5.32 8.17
C VAL A 104 9.22 -4.28 9.09
N PHE A 105 8.99 -3.07 8.61
CA PHE A 105 8.32 -2.01 9.39
C PHE A 105 6.89 -2.37 9.77
N PHE A 106 6.20 -3.16 8.96
CA PHE A 106 4.81 -3.57 9.23
C PHE A 106 4.69 -4.60 10.35
N ILE A 107 5.79 -5.28 10.72
CA ILE A 107 5.81 -6.20 11.86
C ILE A 107 5.46 -5.46 13.15
N VAL A 108 5.83 -4.18 13.26
CA VAL A 108 5.50 -3.32 14.41
C VAL A 108 3.99 -3.24 14.64
N TYR A 109 3.18 -3.34 13.58
CA TYR A 109 1.72 -3.31 13.72
C TYR A 109 1.15 -4.54 14.43
N ALA A 110 1.85 -5.67 14.39
CA ALA A 110 1.42 -6.89 15.09
C ALA A 110 1.68 -6.84 16.59
N ILE A 111 2.48 -5.87 17.09
CA ILE A 111 2.82 -5.75 18.51
C ILE A 111 1.54 -5.46 19.32
N PRO A 112 1.27 -6.22 20.40
CA PRO A 112 0.13 -5.96 21.27
C PRO A 112 0.22 -4.57 21.93
N ALA A 113 -0.84 -3.78 21.87
CA ALA A 113 -0.95 -2.44 22.47
C ALA A 113 -1.96 -2.42 23.63
N GLY A 114 -1.98 -3.46 24.45
CA GLY A 114 -2.82 -3.58 25.64
C GLY A 114 -4.32 -3.48 25.30
N LYS A 115 -5.04 -2.57 25.97
CA LYS A 115 -6.48 -2.36 25.78
C LYS A 115 -6.89 -1.91 24.36
N TYR A 116 -5.94 -1.53 23.53
CA TYR A 116 -6.19 -1.08 22.16
C TYR A 116 -6.04 -2.19 21.11
N GLY A 117 -5.75 -3.42 21.52
CA GLY A 117 -5.50 -4.55 20.64
C GLY A 117 -4.04 -4.58 20.17
N ASN A 118 -3.75 -4.09 18.99
CA ASN A 118 -2.39 -3.99 18.45
C ASN A 118 -2.04 -2.54 18.04
N VAL A 119 -0.77 -2.32 17.70
CA VAL A 119 -0.26 -0.99 17.30
C VAL A 119 -1.02 -0.45 16.09
N TYR A 120 -1.36 -1.29 15.11
CA TYR A 120 -2.17 -0.86 13.97
C TYR A 120 -3.53 -0.29 14.40
N MET A 121 -4.24 -0.97 15.28
CA MET A 121 -5.53 -0.51 15.79
C MET A 121 -5.42 0.80 16.57
N LEU A 122 -4.31 0.97 17.30
CA LEU A 122 -4.03 2.21 18.02
C LEU A 122 -3.91 3.41 17.05
N PHE A 123 -3.13 3.27 15.99
CA PHE A 123 -2.97 4.32 14.98
C PHE A 123 -4.24 4.52 14.14
N ASN A 124 -4.89 3.43 13.73
CA ASN A 124 -6.09 3.48 12.90
C ASN A 124 -7.29 4.12 13.63
N ARG A 125 -7.29 4.10 14.96
CA ARG A 125 -8.32 4.77 15.76
C ARG A 125 -8.39 6.27 15.52
N THR A 126 -7.25 6.90 15.21
CA THR A 126 -7.20 8.33 14.87
C THR A 126 -7.86 8.63 13.53
N SER A 127 -7.92 7.65 12.64
CA SER A 127 -8.50 7.74 11.28
C SER A 127 -10.00 7.46 11.24
N HIS A 128 -10.59 6.97 12.32
CA HIS A 128 -12.04 6.68 12.42
C HIS A 128 -12.80 7.77 13.16
N ASN A 129 -12.35 9.01 13.05
CA ASN A 129 -13.08 10.16 13.57
C ASN A 129 -14.32 10.45 12.71
N LYS A 130 -15.39 10.92 13.34
CA LYS A 130 -16.61 11.38 12.63
C LYS A 130 -16.40 12.66 11.83
N THR A 131 -15.23 13.26 11.89
CA THR A 131 -14.88 14.50 11.21
C THR A 131 -14.13 14.20 9.93
N ILE A 132 -14.65 14.64 8.79
CA ILE A 132 -14.04 14.51 7.46
C ILE A 132 -12.78 15.37 7.30
N LEU A 133 -12.49 16.25 8.26
CA LEU A 133 -11.47 17.28 8.10
C LEU A 133 -10.06 16.70 8.03
N GLY A 134 -9.74 15.70 8.85
CA GLY A 134 -8.44 15.04 8.85
C GLY A 134 -8.18 14.30 7.53
N GLU A 135 -9.15 13.49 7.10
CA GLU A 135 -9.08 12.78 5.83
C GLU A 135 -9.02 13.74 4.65
N GLY A 136 -9.78 14.85 4.67
CA GLY A 136 -9.76 15.87 3.64
C GLY A 136 -8.40 16.55 3.50
N VAL A 137 -7.76 16.89 4.60
CA VAL A 137 -6.39 17.45 4.60
C VAL A 137 -5.39 16.43 4.04
N CYS A 138 -5.45 15.18 4.45
CA CYS A 138 -4.56 14.14 3.95
C CYS A 138 -4.75 13.89 2.44
N ILE A 139 -6.01 13.85 1.96
CA ILE A 139 -6.30 13.74 0.52
C ILE A 139 -5.73 14.94 -0.25
N ALA A 140 -5.90 16.16 0.26
CA ALA A 140 -5.37 17.37 -0.37
C ALA A 140 -3.85 17.35 -0.45
N LEU A 141 -3.17 17.00 0.65
CA LEU A 141 -1.71 16.88 0.69
C LEU A 141 -1.20 15.81 -0.28
N LEU A 142 -1.84 14.64 -0.32
CA LEU A 142 -1.50 13.59 -1.26
C LEU A 142 -1.75 14.05 -2.70
N GLY A 143 -2.84 14.76 -2.97
CA GLY A 143 -3.15 15.32 -4.28
C GLY A 143 -2.06 16.28 -4.76
N VAL A 144 -1.62 17.22 -3.91
CA VAL A 144 -0.49 18.12 -4.20
C VAL A 144 0.79 17.32 -4.46
N LEU A 145 1.08 16.31 -3.63
CA LEU A 145 2.24 15.44 -3.82
C LEU A 145 2.22 14.73 -5.17
N LEU A 146 1.07 14.21 -5.61
CA LEU A 146 0.92 13.55 -6.90
C LEU A 146 1.05 14.53 -8.07
N ILE A 147 0.55 15.76 -7.95
CA ILE A 147 0.74 16.82 -8.97
C ILE A 147 2.22 17.14 -9.13
N VAL A 148 2.94 17.36 -8.02
CA VAL A 148 4.40 17.58 -8.04
C VAL A 148 5.11 16.38 -8.66
N THR A 149 4.72 15.17 -8.31
CA THR A 149 5.28 13.94 -8.86
C THR A 149 5.06 13.85 -10.37
N ASN A 150 3.87 14.21 -10.86
CA ASN A 150 3.55 14.17 -12.29
C ASN A 150 4.46 15.09 -13.11
N SER A 151 4.82 16.26 -12.60
CA SER A 151 5.77 17.15 -13.28
C SER A 151 7.19 16.57 -13.37
N LEU A 152 7.53 15.62 -12.51
CA LEU A 152 8.85 14.97 -12.47
C LEU A 152 8.90 13.67 -13.31
N ILE A 153 7.77 13.08 -13.68
CA ILE A 153 7.71 11.82 -14.46
C ILE A 153 8.44 11.96 -15.81
N ASN A 154 8.30 13.12 -16.45
CA ASN A 154 8.92 13.41 -17.75
C ASN A 154 10.40 13.78 -17.67
N SER A 155 10.97 13.98 -16.48
CA SER A 155 12.40 14.14 -16.33
C SER A 155 13.08 12.78 -16.51
N ASN A 156 14.19 12.73 -17.26
CA ASN A 156 14.96 11.51 -17.60
C ASN A 156 15.57 10.83 -16.35
N ARG A 157 14.72 10.33 -15.47
CA ARG A 157 15.06 9.70 -14.20
C ARG A 157 14.89 8.19 -14.35
N ASN A 158 16.00 7.46 -14.39
CA ASN A 158 16.02 5.99 -14.51
C ASN A 158 16.90 5.37 -13.42
N LYS A 159 16.89 5.95 -12.22
CA LYS A 159 17.61 5.34 -11.10
C LYS A 159 17.01 3.99 -10.76
N LEU A 160 17.85 3.02 -10.55
CA LEU A 160 17.44 1.75 -9.98
C LEU A 160 17.17 1.90 -8.48
N PRO A 161 16.20 1.15 -7.91
CA PRO A 161 16.00 1.11 -6.48
C PRO A 161 17.29 0.70 -5.78
N ASN A 162 17.53 1.24 -4.59
CA ASN A 162 18.62 0.84 -3.72
C ASN A 162 18.10 0.52 -2.31
N TRP A 163 18.94 -0.06 -1.46
CA TRP A 163 18.57 -0.46 -0.11
C TRP A 163 18.05 0.70 0.75
N ALA A 164 18.64 1.89 0.62
CA ALA A 164 18.15 3.08 1.32
C ALA A 164 16.72 3.45 0.89
N ASN A 165 16.43 3.32 -0.41
CA ASN A 165 15.08 3.55 -0.92
C ASN A 165 14.07 2.55 -0.35
N ALA A 166 14.44 1.29 -0.20
CA ALA A 166 13.58 0.28 0.41
C ALA A 166 13.23 0.62 1.88
N VAL A 167 14.20 1.12 2.65
CA VAL A 167 13.97 1.59 4.03
C VAL A 167 13.03 2.80 4.04
N ILE A 168 13.29 3.81 3.20
CA ILE A 168 12.45 5.02 3.11
C ILE A 168 11.02 4.65 2.72
N LEU A 169 10.85 3.80 1.72
CA LEU A 169 9.53 3.36 1.25
C LEU A 169 8.79 2.53 2.30
N GLY A 170 9.51 1.67 3.04
CA GLY A 170 8.95 0.93 4.15
C GLY A 170 8.43 1.85 5.26
N LEU A 171 9.18 2.91 5.62
CA LEU A 171 8.74 3.91 6.59
C LEU A 171 7.53 4.71 6.09
N ILE A 172 7.55 5.12 4.82
CA ILE A 172 6.43 5.87 4.21
C ILE A 172 5.17 5.00 4.19
N GLY A 173 5.29 3.74 3.75
CA GLY A 173 4.18 2.80 3.76
C GLY A 173 3.66 2.54 5.18
N PHE A 174 4.56 2.39 6.14
CA PHE A 174 4.20 2.28 7.56
C PHE A 174 3.40 3.48 8.05
N LEU A 175 3.76 4.70 7.71
CA LEU A 175 3.02 5.89 8.11
C LEU A 175 1.73 6.08 7.32
N ALA A 176 1.71 5.76 6.03
CA ALA A 176 0.56 5.96 5.17
C ALA A 176 -0.59 4.98 5.45
N LEU A 177 -0.27 3.72 5.79
CA LEU A 177 -1.28 2.66 5.92
C LEU A 177 -2.37 2.97 6.97
N PRO A 178 -2.05 3.40 8.20
CA PRO A 178 -3.08 3.69 9.20
C PRO A 178 -3.62 5.12 9.11
N THR A 179 -3.05 5.96 8.26
CA THR A 179 -3.45 7.37 8.17
C THR A 179 -4.66 7.51 7.26
N GLY A 180 -5.82 7.83 7.86
CA GLY A 180 -7.05 8.08 7.11
C GLY A 180 -6.88 9.21 6.09
N GLY A 181 -7.44 9.00 4.89
CA GLY A 181 -7.29 9.97 3.80
C GLY A 181 -5.99 9.85 3.01
N CYS A 182 -4.99 9.12 3.49
CA CYS A 182 -3.77 8.86 2.76
C CYS A 182 -3.92 7.58 1.90
N SER A 183 -3.44 7.61 0.65
CA SER A 183 -3.32 6.39 -0.16
C SER A 183 -1.96 5.75 0.05
N PHE A 184 -1.95 4.51 0.50
CA PHE A 184 -0.72 3.73 0.63
C PHE A 184 0.01 3.62 -0.71
N MET A 185 -0.69 3.16 -1.75
CA MET A 185 -0.14 3.05 -3.11
C MET A 185 0.32 4.40 -3.66
N GLY A 186 -0.51 5.44 -3.48
CA GLY A 186 -0.20 6.80 -3.93
C GLY A 186 1.04 7.38 -3.26
N ALA A 187 1.19 7.19 -1.95
CA ALA A 187 2.35 7.66 -1.22
C ALA A 187 3.64 6.95 -1.69
N ILE A 188 3.64 5.62 -1.74
CA ILE A 188 4.80 4.85 -2.20
C ILE A 188 5.16 5.24 -3.64
N PHE A 189 4.19 5.28 -4.56
CA PHE A 189 4.40 5.69 -5.95
C PHE A 189 5.03 7.08 -6.04
N ALA A 190 4.46 8.07 -5.35
CA ALA A 190 4.95 9.43 -5.37
C ALA A 190 6.40 9.53 -4.87
N PHE A 191 6.70 8.91 -3.74
CA PHE A 191 8.05 8.94 -3.20
C PHE A 191 9.07 8.20 -4.06
N MET A 192 8.69 7.11 -4.72
CA MET A 192 9.58 6.44 -5.68
C MET A 192 9.98 7.36 -6.83
N ILE A 193 9.03 8.13 -7.39
CA ILE A 193 9.33 9.11 -8.43
C ILE A 193 10.21 10.24 -7.88
N LEU A 194 9.91 10.75 -6.67
CA LEU A 194 10.74 11.77 -6.01
C LEU A 194 12.18 11.30 -5.79
N LEU A 195 12.39 10.04 -5.46
CA LEU A 195 13.71 9.42 -5.32
C LEU A 195 14.41 9.19 -6.67
N GLY A 196 13.74 9.50 -7.79
CA GLY A 196 14.32 9.47 -9.13
C GLY A 196 14.14 8.15 -9.88
N MET A 197 13.24 7.28 -9.43
CA MET A 197 12.94 6.03 -10.13
C MET A 197 12.02 6.26 -11.33
N SER A 198 12.08 5.34 -12.31
CA SER A 198 11.17 5.39 -13.43
C SER A 198 9.74 5.01 -13.02
N GLN A 199 8.75 5.54 -13.72
CA GLN A 199 7.35 5.24 -13.50
C GLN A 199 7.06 3.72 -13.50
N LYS A 200 7.71 2.98 -14.42
CA LYS A 200 7.54 1.52 -14.51
C LYS A 200 8.02 0.79 -13.25
N HIS A 201 9.13 1.22 -12.64
CA HIS A 201 9.61 0.65 -11.38
C HIS A 201 8.72 1.06 -10.22
N ALA A 202 8.26 2.32 -10.19
CA ALA A 202 7.37 2.83 -9.16
C ALA A 202 6.05 2.05 -9.10
N ILE A 203 5.40 1.81 -10.24
CA ILE A 203 4.13 1.03 -10.30
C ILE A 203 4.33 -0.44 -9.87
N ARG A 204 5.49 -1.03 -10.17
CA ARG A 204 5.72 -2.44 -9.79
C ARG A 204 6.04 -2.63 -8.32
N TYR A 205 6.54 -1.59 -7.67
CA TYR A 205 6.93 -1.64 -6.26
C TYR A 205 5.78 -1.22 -5.33
N ALA A 206 4.98 -0.22 -5.72
CA ALA A 206 3.81 0.24 -4.99
C ALA A 206 2.67 -0.78 -4.96
#